data_5986ec07a0027db6fec94e45532161cf
#
_entry.id   5986ec07a0027db6fec94e45532161cf
#
_cell.length_a   1.000
_cell.length_b   1.000
_cell.length_c   1.000
_cell.angle_alpha   90.00
_cell.angle_beta   90.00
_cell.angle_gamma   90.00
#
_symmetry.space_group_name_H-M   'P 1'
#
loop_
_entity.id
_entity.type
_entity.pdbx_description
1 polymer ?
#
loop_
_entity_poly.entity_id
_entity_poly.type
_entity_poly.pdbx_seq_one_letter_code
_entity_poly.pdbx_strand_id
1 'polypeptide(L)'
;MRMRHLHDLKEMILPRICPVCGKRSTTGDSALCIPCMAMLPRHMDRRADDNLMIREVWQGIPAEEASSLFQYSRKSRYHNIIMRIKQPDGKRLARQMGMVAGQNMLRYGMEKDIDLLVPVPLSFVSRMSRMYNPSKAIAQGISEVTHIPVCDCISCKLVHKRQKRLGKLQRMLNAQSAYKAHIPPQYRGSRILLIDDVFTTGSTMTGCARALLEDDANVRVSLFSLAR
;
A
#
# COMPACT_ATOMS: atom_id res chain seq x y z
N MET A 1 -9.99 8.40 35.23
CA MET A 1 -11.28 7.66 35.29
C MET A 1 -12.33 8.16 34.30
N ARG A 2 -12.54 9.48 34.13
CA ARG A 2 -13.54 10.07 33.19
C ARG A 2 -13.37 9.73 31.68
N MET A 3 -12.16 9.52 31.20
CA MET A 3 -11.92 9.24 29.76
C MET A 3 -12.32 7.83 29.31
N ARG A 4 -12.30 6.82 30.20
CA ARG A 4 -12.77 5.45 29.89
C ARG A 4 -14.28 5.41 29.63
N HIS A 5 -15.08 6.06 30.47
CA HIS A 5 -16.55 6.08 30.32
C HIS A 5 -17.04 6.74 29.02
N LEU A 6 -16.35 7.78 28.55
CA LEU A 6 -16.68 8.42 27.25
C LEU A 6 -16.33 7.51 26.06
N HIS A 7 -15.26 6.71 26.19
CA HIS A 7 -14.87 5.73 25.16
C HIS A 7 -15.90 4.58 25.11
N ASP A 8 -16.32 4.08 26.26
CA ASP A 8 -17.30 2.99 26.39
C ASP A 8 -18.68 3.40 25.84
N LEU A 9 -19.11 4.64 26.12
CA LEU A 9 -20.36 5.20 25.61
C LEU A 9 -20.34 5.35 24.08
N LYS A 10 -19.19 5.77 23.54
CA LYS A 10 -18.99 5.92 22.08
C LYS A 10 -18.99 4.55 21.37
N GLU A 11 -18.48 3.50 22.02
CA GLU A 11 -18.50 2.13 21.49
C GLU A 11 -19.88 1.47 21.58
N MET A 12 -20.72 1.90 22.51
CA MET A 12 -22.12 1.45 22.58
C MET A 12 -22.98 2.02 21.44
N ILE A 13 -22.74 3.30 21.06
CA ILE A 13 -23.53 3.99 20.03
C ILE A 13 -22.97 3.69 18.62
N LEU A 14 -21.65 3.54 18.47
CA LEU A 14 -20.97 3.26 17.20
C LEU A 14 -20.05 2.04 17.36
N PRO A 15 -20.62 0.83 17.38
CA PRO A 15 -19.84 -0.37 17.53
C PRO A 15 -18.90 -0.57 16.35
N ARG A 16 -17.66 -0.96 16.66
CA ARG A 16 -16.68 -1.30 15.64
C ARG A 16 -17.07 -2.61 14.97
N ILE A 17 -17.33 -2.55 13.69
CA ILE A 17 -17.72 -3.71 12.89
C ILE A 17 -16.47 -4.24 12.16
N CYS A 18 -16.19 -5.51 12.30
CA CYS A 18 -15.13 -6.17 11.54
C CYS A 18 -15.48 -6.14 10.05
N PRO A 19 -14.64 -5.56 9.17
CA PRO A 19 -14.96 -5.46 7.74
C PRO A 19 -15.04 -6.80 7.04
N VAL A 20 -14.46 -7.86 7.62
CA VAL A 20 -14.43 -9.21 7.02
C VAL A 20 -15.69 -10.01 7.33
N CYS A 21 -16.15 -10.04 8.59
CA CYS A 21 -17.27 -10.90 9.00
C CYS A 21 -18.54 -10.14 9.40
N GLY A 22 -18.49 -8.80 9.44
CA GLY A 22 -19.63 -7.97 9.83
C GLY A 22 -19.99 -8.04 11.33
N LYS A 23 -19.27 -8.84 12.14
CA LYS A 23 -19.54 -8.94 13.57
C LYS A 23 -18.90 -7.77 14.34
N ARG A 24 -19.51 -7.42 15.48
CA ARG A 24 -18.94 -6.44 16.41
C ARG A 24 -17.56 -6.90 16.86
N SER A 25 -16.55 -6.02 16.74
CA SER A 25 -15.20 -6.30 17.21
C SER A 25 -15.08 -5.85 18.66
N THR A 26 -14.69 -6.77 19.54
CA THR A 26 -14.42 -6.50 20.97
C THR A 26 -12.93 -6.31 21.26
N THR A 27 -12.09 -6.33 20.23
CA THR A 27 -10.63 -6.37 20.35
C THR A 27 -9.98 -4.98 20.29
N GLY A 28 -10.47 -4.01 21.05
CA GLY A 28 -9.82 -2.70 21.17
C GLY A 28 -9.45 -2.07 19.83
N ASP A 29 -8.16 -1.75 19.62
CA ASP A 29 -7.66 -1.07 18.42
C ASP A 29 -7.29 -1.99 17.23
N SER A 30 -7.66 -3.27 17.25
CA SER A 30 -7.34 -4.19 16.17
C SER A 30 -8.10 -3.88 14.87
N ALA A 31 -7.40 -4.03 13.73
CA ALA A 31 -7.96 -3.85 12.39
C ALA A 31 -9.11 -4.81 12.09
N LEU A 32 -8.99 -6.05 12.57
CA LEU A 32 -9.94 -7.15 12.37
C LEU A 32 -10.23 -7.79 13.73
N CYS A 33 -11.36 -8.47 13.86
CA CYS A 33 -11.58 -9.34 15.01
C CYS A 33 -10.57 -10.50 15.02
N ILE A 34 -10.27 -11.06 16.21
CA ILE A 34 -9.25 -12.12 16.38
C ILE A 34 -9.43 -13.28 15.39
N PRO A 35 -10.63 -13.87 15.22
CA PRO A 35 -10.80 -14.96 14.26
C PRO A 35 -10.46 -14.57 12.82
N CYS A 36 -10.88 -13.37 12.38
CA CYS A 36 -10.58 -12.91 11.03
C CYS A 36 -9.11 -12.58 10.82
N MET A 37 -8.43 -12.08 11.86
CA MET A 37 -6.99 -11.84 11.80
C MET A 37 -6.19 -13.15 11.76
N ALA A 38 -6.59 -14.15 12.55
CA ALA A 38 -5.95 -15.47 12.56
C ALA A 38 -6.11 -16.20 11.22
N MET A 39 -7.27 -16.06 10.58
CA MET A 39 -7.60 -16.69 9.29
C MET A 39 -7.25 -15.80 8.08
N LEU A 40 -6.52 -14.69 8.24
CA LEU A 40 -6.09 -13.88 7.13
C LEU A 40 -5.23 -14.73 6.18
N PRO A 41 -5.57 -14.83 4.87
CA PRO A 41 -4.82 -15.65 3.91
C PRO A 41 -3.50 -14.96 3.56
N ARG A 42 -2.56 -14.99 4.52
CA ARG A 42 -1.26 -14.34 4.41
C ARG A 42 -0.44 -14.98 3.30
N HIS A 43 0.19 -14.13 2.53
CA HIS A 43 1.03 -14.51 1.42
C HIS A 43 2.33 -13.71 1.49
N MET A 44 3.43 -14.38 1.81
CA MET A 44 4.73 -13.74 2.03
C MET A 44 5.80 -14.30 1.10
N ASP A 45 5.46 -14.52 -0.19
CA ASP A 45 6.46 -14.84 -1.20
C ASP A 45 7.39 -13.66 -1.43
N ARG A 46 8.66 -13.88 -1.08
CA ARG A 46 9.73 -12.85 -1.18
C ARG A 46 10.66 -13.10 -2.38
N ARG A 47 10.82 -14.36 -2.81
CA ARG A 47 11.88 -14.74 -3.73
C ARG A 47 11.53 -14.42 -5.19
N ALA A 48 12.52 -13.88 -5.90
CA ALA A 48 12.41 -13.46 -7.29
C ALA A 48 12.02 -14.61 -8.25
N ASP A 49 12.49 -15.83 -7.96
CA ASP A 49 12.45 -16.94 -8.92
C ASP A 49 11.03 -17.45 -9.23
N ASP A 50 10.06 -17.27 -8.31
CA ASP A 50 8.67 -17.69 -8.48
C ASP A 50 7.63 -16.60 -8.20
N ASN A 51 8.07 -15.36 -7.95
CA ASN A 51 7.17 -14.27 -7.56
C ASN A 51 6.49 -13.65 -8.78
N LEU A 52 5.19 -13.93 -8.94
CA LEU A 52 4.39 -13.38 -10.04
C LEU A 52 4.38 -11.84 -10.05
N MET A 53 4.47 -11.17 -8.89
CA MET A 53 4.54 -9.70 -8.86
C MET A 53 5.82 -9.20 -9.53
N ILE A 54 6.96 -9.83 -9.26
CA ILE A 54 8.22 -9.49 -9.90
C ILE A 54 8.15 -9.77 -11.40
N ARG A 55 7.62 -10.92 -11.81
CA ARG A 55 7.47 -11.26 -13.23
C ARG A 55 6.61 -10.26 -14.00
N GLU A 56 5.53 -9.79 -13.40
CA GLU A 56 4.64 -8.80 -14.03
C GLU A 56 5.30 -7.41 -14.14
N VAL A 57 6.13 -7.03 -13.16
CA VAL A 57 6.82 -5.74 -13.11
C VAL A 57 8.15 -5.80 -13.88
N TRP A 58 8.85 -6.94 -13.91
CA TRP A 58 10.19 -7.12 -14.48
C TRP A 58 10.26 -6.83 -15.98
N GLN A 59 9.14 -6.87 -16.69
CA GLN A 59 9.06 -6.41 -18.09
C GLN A 59 9.34 -4.91 -18.23
N GLY A 60 9.50 -4.15 -17.16
CA GLY A 60 9.67 -2.70 -17.19
C GLY A 60 10.71 -2.08 -16.26
N ILE A 61 11.07 -2.74 -15.13
CA ILE A 61 12.02 -2.21 -14.14
C ILE A 61 12.72 -3.33 -13.35
N PRO A 62 13.97 -3.13 -12.90
CA PRO A 62 14.65 -4.03 -11.97
C PRO A 62 14.07 -3.81 -10.55
N ALA A 63 13.13 -4.64 -10.11
CA ALA A 63 12.71 -4.70 -8.72
C ALA A 63 13.51 -5.79 -7.99
N GLU A 64 14.04 -5.48 -6.79
CA GLU A 64 14.82 -6.44 -6.01
C GLU A 64 13.92 -7.52 -5.40
N GLU A 65 12.84 -7.08 -4.75
CA GLU A 65 11.86 -7.97 -4.11
C GLU A 65 10.44 -7.45 -4.34
N ALA A 66 9.46 -8.34 -4.27
CA ALA A 66 8.06 -7.96 -4.22
C ALA A 66 7.30 -8.86 -3.27
N SER A 67 6.40 -8.29 -2.48
CA SER A 67 5.61 -9.03 -1.50
C SER A 67 4.21 -8.45 -1.32
N SER A 68 3.29 -9.26 -0.81
CA SER A 68 1.97 -8.82 -0.39
C SER A 68 1.61 -9.43 0.96
N LEU A 69 0.77 -8.71 1.73
CA LEU A 69 0.35 -9.20 3.04
C LEU A 69 -0.61 -10.38 2.92
N PHE A 70 -1.55 -10.33 1.96
CA PHE A 70 -2.53 -11.41 1.77
C PHE A 70 -2.98 -11.55 0.32
N GLN A 71 -3.51 -12.75 -0.01
CA GLN A 71 -4.10 -13.01 -1.31
C GLN A 71 -5.45 -12.32 -1.46
N TYR A 72 -5.61 -11.64 -2.61
CA TYR A 72 -6.82 -10.92 -2.98
C TYR A 72 -7.68 -11.72 -3.95
N SER A 73 -8.94 -11.92 -3.58
CA SER A 73 -9.96 -12.45 -4.48
C SER A 73 -11.26 -11.71 -4.29
N ARG A 74 -11.89 -11.29 -5.39
CA ARG A 74 -13.22 -10.63 -5.34
C ARG A 74 -14.31 -11.50 -4.70
N LYS A 75 -14.13 -12.83 -4.71
CA LYS A 75 -15.03 -13.79 -4.08
C LYS A 75 -14.74 -14.00 -2.59
N SER A 76 -13.57 -13.57 -2.11
CA SER A 76 -13.20 -13.71 -0.71
C SER A 76 -13.83 -12.61 0.13
N ARG A 77 -14.29 -12.95 1.34
CA ARG A 77 -14.74 -11.98 2.35
C ARG A 77 -13.64 -10.96 2.71
N TYR A 78 -12.36 -11.27 2.52
CA TYR A 78 -11.23 -10.37 2.74
C TYR A 78 -11.13 -9.26 1.69
N HIS A 79 -11.85 -9.37 0.56
CA HIS A 79 -12.07 -8.28 -0.38
C HIS A 79 -12.60 -7.01 0.31
N ASN A 80 -13.44 -7.19 1.34
CA ASN A 80 -14.04 -6.08 2.07
C ASN A 80 -13.00 -5.18 2.77
N ILE A 81 -11.81 -5.70 3.12
CA ILE A 81 -10.73 -4.87 3.67
C ILE A 81 -10.35 -3.80 2.64
N ILE A 82 -10.09 -4.23 1.39
CA ILE A 82 -9.68 -3.32 0.32
C ILE A 82 -10.79 -2.33 -0.04
N MET A 83 -12.04 -2.80 -0.08
CA MET A 83 -13.17 -1.91 -0.33
C MET A 83 -13.32 -0.87 0.78
N ARG A 84 -13.15 -1.28 2.04
CA ARG A 84 -13.31 -0.40 3.20
C ARG A 84 -12.20 0.63 3.33
N ILE A 85 -10.93 0.26 3.09
CA ILE A 85 -9.81 1.22 3.12
C ILE A 85 -9.90 2.26 1.99
N LYS A 86 -10.72 2.03 0.98
CA LYS A 86 -10.96 3.01 -0.10
C LYS A 86 -12.09 4.00 0.21
N GLN A 87 -12.80 3.82 1.31
CA GLN A 87 -13.84 4.75 1.77
C GLN A 87 -13.25 5.93 2.56
N PRO A 88 -13.95 7.06 2.68
CA PRO A 88 -13.45 8.24 3.39
C PRO A 88 -13.04 7.99 4.85
N ASP A 89 -13.75 7.11 5.54
CA ASP A 89 -13.49 6.72 6.94
C ASP A 89 -12.52 5.51 7.09
N GLY A 90 -11.99 4.99 5.98
CA GLY A 90 -11.12 3.82 5.94
C GLY A 90 -9.68 4.07 6.38
N LYS A 91 -9.25 5.32 6.61
CA LYS A 91 -7.87 5.69 6.94
C LYS A 91 -7.32 4.93 8.14
N ARG A 92 -8.12 4.79 9.20
CA ARG A 92 -7.72 4.04 10.39
C ARG A 92 -7.47 2.56 10.08
N LEU A 93 -8.36 1.92 9.33
CA LEU A 93 -8.20 0.53 8.91
C LEU A 93 -6.93 0.36 8.05
N ALA A 94 -6.69 1.25 7.09
CA ALA A 94 -5.50 1.21 6.24
C ALA A 94 -4.21 1.27 7.09
N ARG A 95 -4.13 2.21 8.06
CA ARG A 95 -3.00 2.34 8.99
C ARG A 95 -2.83 1.08 9.86
N GLN A 96 -3.90 0.53 10.42
CA GLN A 96 -3.85 -0.69 11.23
C GLN A 96 -3.40 -1.91 10.41
N MET A 97 -3.85 -2.05 9.16
CA MET A 97 -3.34 -3.09 8.25
C MET A 97 -1.86 -2.87 7.92
N GLY A 98 -1.42 -1.62 7.82
CA GLY A 98 0.00 -1.27 7.72
C GLY A 98 0.81 -1.73 8.95
N MET A 99 0.28 -1.53 10.17
CA MET A 99 0.94 -2.05 11.39
C MET A 99 1.07 -3.58 11.37
N VAL A 100 0.03 -4.29 10.91
CA VAL A 100 0.09 -5.75 10.73
C VAL A 100 1.17 -6.14 9.71
N ALA A 101 1.28 -5.38 8.61
CA ALA A 101 2.34 -5.59 7.61
C ALA A 101 3.72 -5.34 8.22
N GLY A 102 3.91 -4.25 8.97
CA GLY A 102 5.15 -3.94 9.67
C GLY A 102 5.57 -5.03 10.66
N GLN A 103 4.62 -5.56 11.44
CA GLN A 103 4.88 -6.69 12.33
C GLN A 103 5.36 -7.95 11.59
N ASN A 104 4.77 -8.22 10.41
CA ASN A 104 5.24 -9.32 9.58
C ASN A 104 6.64 -9.03 8.99
N MET A 105 6.93 -7.81 8.57
CA MET A 105 8.25 -7.42 8.10
C MET A 105 9.32 -7.66 9.17
N LEU A 106 9.10 -7.23 10.42
CA LEU A 106 9.99 -7.50 11.56
C LEU A 106 10.15 -9.01 11.81
N ARG A 107 9.05 -9.75 11.76
CA ARG A 107 9.08 -11.21 11.98
C ARG A 107 9.95 -11.96 10.97
N TYR A 108 10.01 -11.47 9.73
CA TYR A 108 10.76 -12.10 8.65
C TYR A 108 12.07 -11.37 8.31
N GLY A 109 12.44 -10.34 9.08
CA GLY A 109 13.68 -9.57 8.90
C GLY A 109 13.72 -8.76 7.61
N MET A 110 12.54 -8.42 7.05
CA MET A 110 12.46 -7.66 5.77
C MET A 110 12.85 -6.19 5.94
N GLU A 111 12.70 -5.65 7.15
CA GLU A 111 13.00 -4.25 7.47
C GLU A 111 14.48 -3.90 7.33
N LYS A 112 15.37 -4.91 7.47
CA LYS A 112 16.83 -4.71 7.45
C LYS A 112 17.37 -4.25 6.09
N ASP A 113 16.62 -4.55 5.03
CA ASP A 113 17.01 -4.24 3.66
C ASP A 113 16.21 -3.04 3.09
N ILE A 114 15.60 -2.22 3.96
CA ILE A 114 14.77 -1.08 3.57
C ILE A 114 15.18 0.15 4.38
N ASP A 115 15.51 1.23 3.67
CA ASP A 115 15.90 2.51 4.27
C ASP A 115 14.74 3.53 4.22
N LEU A 116 13.79 3.37 3.28
CA LEU A 116 12.75 4.35 3.02
C LEU A 116 11.44 3.70 2.56
N LEU A 117 10.31 4.13 3.12
CA LEU A 117 8.97 3.77 2.66
C LEU A 117 8.43 4.86 1.74
N VAL A 118 8.05 4.51 0.52
CA VAL A 118 7.50 5.45 -0.45
C VAL A 118 6.10 4.99 -0.86
N PRO A 119 5.04 5.73 -0.47
CA PRO A 119 3.69 5.38 -0.89
C PRO A 119 3.42 5.78 -2.34
N VAL A 120 2.75 4.91 -3.08
CA VAL A 120 2.20 5.23 -4.40
C VAL A 120 1.23 6.42 -4.27
N PRO A 121 1.37 7.48 -5.09
CA PRO A 121 0.48 8.63 -5.02
C PRO A 121 -0.91 8.30 -5.57
N LEU A 122 -1.93 8.99 -5.07
CA LEU A 122 -3.27 8.93 -5.66
C LEU A 122 -3.24 9.45 -7.11
N SER A 123 -3.90 8.73 -8.02
CA SER A 123 -4.20 9.26 -9.34
C SER A 123 -5.06 10.53 -9.20
N PHE A 124 -5.02 11.39 -10.22
CA PHE A 124 -5.80 12.63 -10.20
C PHE A 124 -7.30 12.37 -9.97
N VAL A 125 -7.87 11.36 -10.63
CA VAL A 125 -9.28 10.98 -10.48
C VAL A 125 -9.57 10.50 -9.05
N SER A 126 -8.68 9.68 -8.50
CA SER A 126 -8.83 9.18 -7.11
C SER A 126 -8.68 10.30 -6.08
N ARG A 127 -7.85 11.32 -6.35
CA ARG A 127 -7.68 12.49 -5.47
C ARG A 127 -8.95 13.33 -5.35
N MET A 128 -9.75 13.41 -6.42
CA MET A 128 -11.03 14.12 -6.39
C MET A 128 -12.13 13.38 -5.61
N SER A 129 -12.03 12.05 -5.51
CA SER A 129 -13.05 11.21 -4.85
C SER A 129 -12.66 10.70 -3.48
N ARG A 130 -11.38 10.81 -3.08
CA ARG A 130 -10.88 10.27 -1.81
C ARG A 130 -10.31 11.37 -0.93
N MET A 131 -10.68 11.33 0.35
CA MET A 131 -10.21 12.30 1.36
C MET A 131 -8.76 12.02 1.83
N TYR A 132 -8.20 10.86 1.53
CA TYR A 132 -6.85 10.47 1.93
C TYR A 132 -6.24 9.45 0.95
N ASN A 133 -4.91 9.26 1.03
CA ASN A 133 -4.18 8.24 0.28
C ASN A 133 -4.08 6.94 1.10
N PRO A 134 -4.72 5.81 0.68
CA PRO A 134 -4.62 4.53 1.37
C PRO A 134 -3.18 4.02 1.47
N SER A 135 -2.40 4.10 0.39
CA SER A 135 -1.00 3.64 0.35
C SER A 135 -0.13 4.42 1.35
N LYS A 136 -0.39 5.73 1.53
CA LYS A 136 0.27 6.55 2.56
C LYS A 136 -0.14 6.14 3.98
N ALA A 137 -1.41 5.85 4.22
CA ALA A 137 -1.87 5.40 5.53
C ALA A 137 -1.27 4.03 5.89
N ILE A 138 -1.13 3.12 4.92
CA ILE A 138 -0.46 1.83 5.08
C ILE A 138 1.02 2.05 5.41
N ALA A 139 1.73 2.90 4.64
CA ALA A 139 3.13 3.23 4.89
C ALA A 139 3.34 3.79 6.31
N GLN A 140 2.46 4.69 6.76
CA GLN A 140 2.48 5.21 8.12
C GLN A 140 2.34 4.11 9.18
N GLY A 141 1.43 3.14 8.96
CA GLY A 141 1.28 2.01 9.86
C GLY A 141 2.49 1.09 9.89
N ILE A 142 3.15 0.85 8.76
CA ILE A 142 4.41 0.11 8.69
C ILE A 142 5.50 0.87 9.46
N SER A 143 5.66 2.17 9.21
CA SER A 143 6.65 3.03 9.86
C SER A 143 6.52 3.05 11.39
N GLU A 144 5.30 3.06 11.93
CA GLU A 144 5.05 3.02 13.38
C GLU A 144 5.62 1.79 14.07
N VAL A 145 5.74 0.69 13.35
CA VAL A 145 6.23 -0.60 13.88
C VAL A 145 7.70 -0.81 13.55
N THR A 146 8.12 -0.44 12.34
CA THR A 146 9.49 -0.69 11.85
C THR A 146 10.44 0.48 12.08
N HIS A 147 9.91 1.67 12.39
CA HIS A 147 10.64 2.95 12.49
C HIS A 147 11.32 3.40 11.19
N ILE A 148 11.04 2.76 10.06
CA ILE A 148 11.53 3.19 8.74
C ILE A 148 10.80 4.48 8.34
N PRO A 149 11.51 5.54 7.91
CA PRO A 149 10.89 6.81 7.54
C PRO A 149 9.98 6.68 6.30
N VAL A 150 8.94 7.53 6.23
CA VAL A 150 8.04 7.64 5.07
C VAL A 150 8.34 8.92 4.31
N CYS A 151 8.48 8.82 2.98
CA CYS A 151 8.68 9.96 2.11
C CYS A 151 7.65 10.00 0.96
N ASP A 152 6.93 11.12 0.84
CA ASP A 152 6.01 11.39 -0.28
C ASP A 152 6.76 12.01 -1.46
N CYS A 153 7.78 11.33 -1.98
CA CYS A 153 8.64 11.86 -3.03
C CYS A 153 8.11 11.61 -4.46
N ILE A 154 6.98 10.93 -4.62
CA ILE A 154 6.36 10.70 -5.94
C ILE A 154 5.09 11.53 -6.09
N SER A 155 4.95 12.17 -7.26
CA SER A 155 3.75 12.91 -7.66
C SER A 155 3.16 12.34 -8.94
N CYS A 156 1.83 12.40 -9.06
CA CYS A 156 1.13 12.09 -10.30
C CYS A 156 1.04 13.35 -11.17
N LYS A 157 1.54 13.30 -12.39
CA LYS A 157 1.42 14.41 -13.35
C LYS A 157 -0.04 14.58 -13.79
N LEU A 158 -0.47 15.81 -13.98
CA LEU A 158 -1.75 16.12 -14.63
C LEU A 158 -1.68 15.69 -16.10
N VAL A 159 -2.17 14.51 -16.40
CA VAL A 159 -2.36 14.09 -17.80
C VAL A 159 -3.63 14.79 -18.30
N HIS A 160 -3.47 15.84 -19.11
CA HIS A 160 -4.59 16.48 -19.77
C HIS A 160 -5.37 15.47 -20.62
N LYS A 161 -6.67 15.35 -20.39
CA LYS A 161 -7.63 14.41 -21.01
C LYS A 161 -7.76 14.51 -22.56
N ARG A 162 -6.84 15.12 -23.28
CA ARG A 162 -7.01 15.41 -24.71
C ARG A 162 -6.78 14.26 -25.68
N GLN A 163 -6.61 13.00 -25.23
CA GLN A 163 -6.29 11.90 -26.14
C GLN A 163 -7.22 10.70 -26.00
N LYS A 164 -8.50 10.88 -26.33
CA LYS A 164 -9.49 9.78 -26.42
C LYS A 164 -9.24 8.77 -27.56
N ARG A 165 -8.22 8.93 -28.42
CA ARG A 165 -7.96 8.10 -29.62
C ARG A 165 -6.64 7.35 -29.64
N LEU A 166 -5.97 7.19 -28.49
CA LEU A 166 -4.68 6.49 -28.47
C LEU A 166 -4.84 4.98 -28.35
N GLY A 167 -4.08 4.23 -29.17
CA GLY A 167 -4.01 2.79 -29.13
C GLY A 167 -3.48 2.23 -27.80
N LYS A 168 -3.61 0.91 -27.60
CA LYS A 168 -3.20 0.22 -26.35
C LYS A 168 -1.73 0.50 -25.96
N LEU A 169 -0.83 0.51 -26.94
CA LEU A 169 0.61 0.77 -26.76
C LEU A 169 0.88 2.20 -26.28
N GLN A 170 0.21 3.20 -26.88
CA GLN A 170 0.35 4.61 -26.49
C GLN A 170 -0.21 4.88 -25.08
N ARG A 171 -1.26 4.14 -24.68
CA ARG A 171 -1.78 4.20 -23.30
C ARG A 171 -0.78 3.63 -22.30
N MET A 172 -0.06 2.56 -22.65
CA MET A 172 1.04 2.03 -21.84
C MET A 172 2.20 3.02 -21.71
N LEU A 173 2.65 3.62 -22.81
CA LEU A 173 3.72 4.62 -22.83
C LEU A 173 3.33 5.89 -22.05
N ASN A 174 2.10 6.35 -22.17
CA ASN A 174 1.59 7.50 -21.42
C ASN A 174 1.40 7.19 -19.91
N ALA A 175 1.06 5.95 -19.55
CA ALA A 175 1.02 5.51 -18.16
C ALA A 175 2.44 5.51 -17.53
N GLN A 176 3.47 5.22 -18.32
CA GLN A 176 4.88 5.22 -17.89
C GLN A 176 5.40 6.63 -17.54
N SER A 177 4.87 7.67 -18.20
CA SER A 177 5.24 9.08 -17.96
C SER A 177 4.30 9.80 -16.98
N ALA A 178 3.33 9.09 -16.38
CA ALA A 178 2.32 9.68 -15.51
C ALA A 178 2.84 10.11 -14.13
N TYR A 179 4.02 9.63 -13.74
CA TYR A 179 4.61 9.90 -12.44
C TYR A 179 5.90 10.71 -12.57
N LYS A 180 6.24 11.44 -11.52
CA LYS A 180 7.52 12.14 -11.34
C LYS A 180 7.96 11.94 -9.90
N ALA A 181 9.20 11.56 -9.70
CA ALA A 181 9.83 11.54 -8.38
C ALA A 181 10.70 12.77 -8.15
N HIS A 182 10.93 13.06 -6.88
CA HIS A 182 11.95 13.99 -6.41
C HIS A 182 12.43 13.47 -5.06
N ILE A 183 13.50 12.69 -5.09
CA ILE A 183 14.08 12.06 -3.90
C ILE A 183 14.92 13.12 -3.16
N PRO A 184 14.62 13.42 -1.88
CA PRO A 184 15.41 14.34 -1.10
C PRO A 184 16.88 13.90 -1.01
N PRO A 185 17.85 14.84 -0.99
CA PRO A 185 19.29 14.53 -1.01
C PRO A 185 19.73 13.49 0.02
N GLN A 186 19.15 13.53 1.23
CA GLN A 186 19.48 12.60 2.32
C GLN A 186 19.03 11.15 2.07
N TYR A 187 18.18 10.90 1.06
CA TYR A 187 17.67 9.57 0.70
C TYR A 187 18.18 9.06 -0.65
N ARG A 188 19.15 9.75 -1.26
CA ARG A 188 19.75 9.27 -2.50
C ARG A 188 20.52 7.96 -2.26
N GLY A 189 20.43 7.05 -3.23
CA GLY A 189 21.02 5.70 -3.13
C GLY A 189 20.32 4.75 -2.14
N SER A 190 19.19 5.14 -1.56
CA SER A 190 18.46 4.33 -0.58
C SER A 190 17.82 3.07 -1.18
N ARG A 191 17.61 2.07 -0.32
CA ARG A 191 16.77 0.90 -0.57
C ARG A 191 15.32 1.27 -0.24
N ILE A 192 14.51 1.45 -1.28
CA ILE A 192 13.15 1.98 -1.21
C ILE A 192 12.15 0.83 -1.25
N LEU A 193 11.20 0.79 -0.28
CA LEU A 193 10.00 -0.01 -0.39
C LEU A 193 8.86 0.84 -0.95
N LEU A 194 8.45 0.56 -2.18
CA LEU A 194 7.29 1.19 -2.82
C LEU A 194 6.01 0.49 -2.37
N ILE A 195 5.05 1.25 -1.82
CA ILE A 195 3.87 0.72 -1.13
C ILE A 195 2.58 1.08 -1.87
N ASP A 196 1.73 0.08 -2.16
CA ASP A 196 0.38 0.28 -2.68
C ASP A 196 -0.68 -0.51 -1.89
N ASP A 197 -1.95 -0.20 -2.10
CA ASP A 197 -3.07 -0.90 -1.45
C ASP A 197 -3.35 -2.27 -2.12
N VAL A 198 -3.33 -2.34 -3.45
CA VAL A 198 -3.60 -3.57 -4.22
C VAL A 198 -2.71 -3.65 -5.44
N PHE A 199 -2.03 -4.77 -5.58
CA PHE A 199 -1.34 -5.12 -6.81
C PHE A 199 -2.30 -5.87 -7.75
N THR A 200 -2.47 -5.38 -8.97
CA THR A 200 -3.28 -6.03 -10.01
C THR A 200 -2.43 -6.35 -11.24
N THR A 201 -2.19 -5.37 -12.08
CA THR A 201 -1.34 -5.49 -13.28
C THR A 201 0.07 -4.93 -13.08
N GLY A 202 0.38 -4.42 -11.91
CA GLY A 202 1.66 -3.79 -11.60
C GLY A 202 1.91 -2.44 -12.29
N SER A 203 1.06 -2.01 -13.23
CA SER A 203 1.33 -0.82 -14.06
C SER A 203 1.57 0.47 -13.25
N THR A 204 0.85 0.67 -12.16
CA THR A 204 1.04 1.81 -11.25
C THR A 204 2.40 1.75 -10.57
N MET A 205 2.74 0.60 -9.98
CA MET A 205 4.02 0.40 -9.31
C MET A 205 5.19 0.50 -10.30
N THR A 206 5.06 -0.08 -11.49
CA THR A 206 6.06 0.05 -12.56
C THR A 206 6.32 1.51 -12.93
N GLY A 207 5.26 2.30 -13.09
CA GLY A 207 5.40 3.73 -13.41
C GLY A 207 6.05 4.53 -12.29
N CYS A 208 5.70 4.25 -11.02
CA CYS A 208 6.30 4.89 -9.85
C CYS A 208 7.77 4.51 -9.67
N ALA A 209 8.09 3.22 -9.78
CA ALA A 209 9.47 2.73 -9.64
C ALA A 209 10.38 3.29 -10.76
N ARG A 210 9.88 3.37 -11.99
CA ARG A 210 10.60 4.04 -13.09
C ARG A 210 10.88 5.50 -12.76
N ALA A 211 9.90 6.24 -12.24
CA ALA A 211 10.10 7.63 -11.87
C ALA A 211 11.17 7.80 -10.77
N LEU A 212 11.25 6.86 -9.81
CA LEU A 212 12.31 6.84 -8.80
C LEU A 212 13.69 6.62 -9.42
N LEU A 213 13.82 5.63 -10.32
CA LEU A 213 15.07 5.30 -10.99
C LEU A 213 15.52 6.39 -12.00
N GLU A 214 14.57 7.13 -12.60
CA GLU A 214 14.85 8.29 -13.44
C GLU A 214 15.38 9.49 -12.62
N ASP A 215 14.92 9.66 -11.36
CA ASP A 215 15.40 10.73 -10.48
C ASP A 215 16.75 10.39 -9.82
N ASP A 216 16.95 9.12 -9.46
CA ASP A 216 18.22 8.60 -8.94
C ASP A 216 18.43 7.14 -9.35
N ALA A 217 19.37 6.90 -10.24
CA ALA A 217 19.70 5.56 -10.75
C ALA A 217 20.35 4.63 -9.70
N ASN A 218 20.80 5.17 -8.57
CA ASN A 218 21.46 4.41 -7.51
C ASN A 218 20.48 3.83 -6.48
N VAL A 219 19.19 4.22 -6.51
CA VAL A 219 18.20 3.64 -5.60
C VAL A 219 17.90 2.20 -6.00
N ARG A 220 17.61 1.38 -5.00
CA ARG A 220 17.12 0.01 -5.16
C ARG A 220 15.66 -0.05 -4.76
N VAL A 221 14.81 -0.62 -5.60
CA VAL A 221 13.36 -0.59 -5.41
C VAL A 221 12.83 -1.98 -5.16
N SER A 222 12.20 -2.15 -4.00
CA SER A 222 11.37 -3.31 -3.64
C SER A 222 9.90 -2.89 -3.61
N LEU A 223 8.99 -3.83 -3.78
CA LEU A 223 7.56 -3.59 -3.91
C LEU A 223 6.78 -4.26 -2.79
N PHE A 224 5.78 -3.56 -2.26
CA PHE A 224 4.85 -4.10 -1.28
C PHE A 224 3.42 -3.65 -1.56
N SER A 225 2.47 -4.60 -1.47
CA SER A 225 1.04 -4.27 -1.45
C SER A 225 0.33 -4.96 -0.28
N LEU A 226 -0.79 -4.39 0.20
CA LEU A 226 -1.60 -5.12 1.18
C LEU A 226 -2.18 -6.38 0.57
N ALA A 227 -2.59 -6.33 -0.69
CA ALA A 227 -3.28 -7.43 -1.33
C ALA A 227 -2.85 -7.61 -2.79
N ARG A 228 -2.87 -8.86 -3.23
CA ARG A 228 -2.59 -9.27 -4.59
C ARG A 228 -3.56 -10.34 -5.04
#